data_e2cafb8cf8616905b1fb894ca837ed90
#
_entry.id   e2cafb8cf8616905b1fb894ca837ed90
#
_cell.length_a   1.000
_cell.length_b   1.000
_cell.length_c   1.000
_cell.angle_alpha   90.00
_cell.angle_beta   90.00
_cell.angle_gamma   90.00
#
_symmetry.space_group_name_H-M   'P 1'
#
loop_
_entity.id
_entity.type
_entity.pdbx_description
1 polymer ?
#
loop_
_entity_poly.entity_id
_entity_poly.type
_entity_poly.pdbx_seq_one_letter_code
_entity_poly.pdbx_strand_id
1 'polypeptide(L)'
;MAKKEKAPKEPKQRKAKKIKEPQYYSSATNMRTLNYKVYYMSGAEKILYFLIGFIVGAAVGYLFYGGLAKDAYGDTTTSPYVLNLLISGAAGIAAGRAFLPVRTDMIMKARTKKLKSQFRDMLEAFNTSLGAGKNVTDSFHSVYEDLKVQYEEDAYILKELEVILSCMDNNVDLEVPLADFVASSTIRFSMS
;
A
#
# COMPACT_ATOMS: atom_id res chain seq x y z
N MET A 1 49.17 20.71 -36.66
CA MET A 1 47.74 20.66 -36.32
C MET A 1 47.46 19.27 -35.76
N ALA A 2 47.35 19.12 -34.43
CA ALA A 2 47.12 17.86 -33.76
C ALA A 2 45.61 17.64 -33.60
N LYS A 3 45.11 16.56 -34.20
CA LYS A 3 43.69 16.14 -34.16
C LYS A 3 43.42 15.54 -32.79
N LYS A 4 42.64 16.21 -31.93
CA LYS A 4 42.16 15.69 -30.64
C LYS A 4 41.23 14.49 -30.88
N GLU A 5 41.70 13.32 -30.54
CA GLU A 5 40.92 12.06 -30.48
C GLU A 5 39.92 12.13 -29.34
N LYS A 6 38.63 12.03 -29.67
CA LYS A 6 37.54 12.01 -28.66
C LYS A 6 37.48 10.63 -28.05
N ALA A 7 37.71 10.54 -26.73
CA ALA A 7 37.54 9.32 -25.95
C ALA A 7 36.11 8.69 -26.13
N PRO A 8 36.02 7.35 -26.16
CA PRO A 8 34.74 6.66 -26.32
C PRO A 8 33.82 6.97 -25.15
N LYS A 9 32.57 7.36 -25.44
CA LYS A 9 31.52 7.55 -24.41
C LYS A 9 31.15 6.19 -23.85
N GLU A 10 31.32 6.03 -22.53
CA GLU A 10 30.83 4.85 -21.78
C GLU A 10 29.33 4.60 -22.05
N PRO A 11 28.93 3.35 -22.25
CA PRO A 11 27.56 3.02 -22.49
C PRO A 11 26.72 3.34 -21.23
N LYS A 12 25.74 4.24 -21.37
CA LYS A 12 24.78 4.56 -20.31
C LYS A 12 24.11 3.26 -19.84
N GLN A 13 24.42 2.81 -18.61
CA GLN A 13 23.73 1.70 -17.96
C GLN A 13 22.24 1.96 -17.99
N ARG A 14 21.50 1.17 -18.77
CA ARG A 14 20.04 1.16 -18.76
C ARG A 14 19.61 0.75 -17.34
N LYS A 15 19.03 1.70 -16.58
CA LYS A 15 18.42 1.41 -15.27
C LYS A 15 17.50 0.21 -15.43
N ALA A 16 17.84 -0.90 -14.77
CA ALA A 16 17.02 -2.10 -14.77
C ALA A 16 15.58 -1.72 -14.36
N LYS A 17 14.60 -2.11 -15.19
CA LYS A 17 13.20 -1.84 -14.93
C LYS A 17 12.87 -2.56 -13.64
N LYS A 18 12.59 -1.83 -12.53
CA LYS A 18 12.20 -2.44 -11.26
C LYS A 18 11.02 -3.38 -11.55
N ILE A 19 11.24 -4.69 -11.35
CA ILE A 19 10.19 -5.71 -11.46
C ILE A 19 9.18 -5.35 -10.38
N LYS A 20 7.93 -5.11 -10.77
CA LYS A 20 6.87 -4.82 -9.80
C LYS A 20 6.54 -6.12 -9.08
N GLU A 21 6.70 -6.12 -7.76
CA GLU A 21 6.30 -7.26 -6.93
C GLU A 21 4.80 -7.54 -7.10
N PRO A 22 4.39 -8.81 -7.19
CA PRO A 22 2.97 -9.15 -7.32
C PRO A 22 2.19 -8.78 -6.05
N GLN A 23 0.92 -8.41 -6.21
CA GLN A 23 0.03 -8.09 -5.09
C GLN A 23 -0.45 -9.35 -4.34
N TYR A 24 -0.42 -10.50 -5.00
CA TYR A 24 -0.79 -11.79 -4.45
C TYR A 24 0.30 -12.79 -4.74
N TYR A 25 0.63 -13.61 -3.75
CA TYR A 25 1.49 -14.79 -3.91
C TYR A 25 0.65 -16.05 -3.92
N SER A 26 1.16 -17.11 -4.53
CA SER A 26 0.65 -18.45 -4.36
C SER A 26 1.38 -19.08 -3.17
N SER A 27 0.65 -19.55 -2.15
CA SER A 27 1.22 -20.35 -1.05
C SER A 27 1.62 -21.73 -1.54
N ALA A 28 2.31 -22.50 -0.68
CA ALA A 28 2.68 -23.89 -0.96
C ALA A 28 1.45 -24.78 -1.30
N THR A 29 0.28 -24.45 -0.82
CA THR A 29 -1.02 -25.12 -1.10
C THR A 29 -1.83 -24.48 -2.23
N ASN A 30 -1.20 -23.65 -3.09
CA ASN A 30 -1.86 -22.89 -4.17
C ASN A 30 -2.95 -21.89 -3.73
N MET A 31 -3.06 -21.57 -2.46
CA MET A 31 -3.94 -20.53 -1.96
C MET A 31 -3.34 -19.14 -2.26
N ARG A 32 -4.20 -18.16 -2.55
CA ARG A 32 -3.78 -16.78 -2.81
C ARG A 32 -3.54 -16.04 -1.50
N THR A 33 -2.28 -15.75 -1.20
CA THR A 33 -1.85 -14.91 -0.08
C THR A 33 -1.63 -13.47 -0.51
N LEU A 34 -2.02 -12.51 0.34
CA LEU A 34 -1.89 -11.08 0.05
C LEU A 34 -0.48 -10.58 0.39
N ASN A 35 0.13 -9.85 -0.56
CA ASN A 35 1.37 -9.13 -0.28
C ASN A 35 1.05 -7.78 0.39
N TYR A 36 1.26 -7.67 1.69
CA TYR A 36 0.99 -6.45 2.46
C TYR A 36 1.97 -5.31 2.17
N LYS A 37 3.10 -5.60 1.50
CA LYS A 37 4.11 -4.59 1.12
C LYS A 37 3.70 -3.76 -0.09
N VAL A 38 2.75 -4.27 -0.89
CA VAL A 38 2.42 -3.67 -2.18
C VAL A 38 0.91 -3.48 -2.30
N TYR A 39 0.51 -2.29 -2.71
CA TYR A 39 -0.87 -1.99 -3.07
C TYR A 39 -0.92 -1.33 -4.43
N TYR A 40 -1.61 -1.94 -5.37
CA TYR A 40 -1.89 -1.36 -6.67
C TYR A 40 -3.32 -0.90 -6.73
N MET A 41 -3.51 0.41 -6.76
CA MET A 41 -4.83 1.01 -6.95
C MET A 41 -5.44 0.60 -8.28
N SER A 42 -6.73 0.28 -8.26
CA SER A 42 -7.54 0.12 -9.47
C SER A 42 -7.55 1.40 -10.31
N GLY A 43 -7.84 1.27 -11.62
CA GLY A 43 -7.97 2.44 -12.51
C GLY A 43 -9.02 3.44 -12.02
N ALA A 44 -10.18 2.95 -11.59
CA ALA A 44 -11.26 3.77 -11.04
C ALA A 44 -10.87 4.50 -9.75
N GLU A 45 -10.19 3.83 -8.83
CA GLU A 45 -9.68 4.43 -7.60
C GLU A 45 -8.67 5.55 -7.89
N LYS A 46 -7.77 5.34 -8.86
CA LYS A 46 -6.80 6.37 -9.27
C LYS A 46 -7.48 7.62 -9.78
N ILE A 47 -8.51 7.46 -10.63
CA ILE A 47 -9.28 8.58 -11.17
C ILE A 47 -10.01 9.30 -10.05
N LEU A 48 -10.66 8.57 -9.14
CA LEU A 48 -11.39 9.14 -8.02
C LEU A 48 -10.47 9.97 -7.10
N TYR A 49 -9.34 9.39 -6.66
CA TYR A 49 -8.41 10.09 -5.79
C TYR A 49 -7.68 11.24 -6.49
N PHE A 50 -7.41 11.10 -7.80
CA PHE A 50 -6.87 12.20 -8.59
C PHE A 50 -7.86 13.37 -8.64
N LEU A 51 -9.16 13.09 -8.86
CA LEU A 51 -10.22 14.09 -8.94
C LEU A 51 -10.37 14.85 -7.60
N ILE A 52 -10.35 14.11 -6.48
CA ILE A 52 -10.38 14.72 -5.14
C ILE A 52 -9.18 15.65 -4.94
N GLY A 53 -7.97 15.18 -5.24
CA GLY A 53 -6.74 15.98 -5.12
C GLY A 53 -6.75 17.18 -6.07
N PHE A 54 -7.29 17.02 -7.29
CA PHE A 54 -7.43 18.09 -8.27
C PHE A 54 -8.38 19.19 -7.78
N ILE A 55 -9.56 18.83 -7.26
CA ILE A 55 -10.54 19.80 -6.75
C ILE A 55 -9.95 20.60 -5.59
N VAL A 56 -9.31 19.91 -4.63
CA VAL A 56 -8.68 20.59 -3.49
C VAL A 56 -7.55 21.51 -3.96
N GLY A 57 -6.67 21.01 -4.84
CA GLY A 57 -5.55 21.80 -5.36
C GLY A 57 -5.99 23.00 -6.19
N ALA A 58 -7.02 22.84 -7.02
CA ALA A 58 -7.59 23.92 -7.81
C ALA A 58 -8.27 24.98 -6.92
N ALA A 59 -8.99 24.56 -5.87
CA ALA A 59 -9.60 25.46 -4.91
C ALA A 59 -8.54 26.29 -4.15
N VAL A 60 -7.48 25.64 -3.68
CA VAL A 60 -6.35 26.32 -3.03
C VAL A 60 -5.66 27.27 -4.01
N GLY A 61 -5.39 26.84 -5.25
CA GLY A 61 -4.82 27.68 -6.29
C GLY A 61 -5.68 28.91 -6.56
N TYR A 62 -6.99 28.74 -6.66
CA TYR A 62 -7.92 29.84 -6.86
C TYR A 62 -7.93 30.82 -5.67
N LEU A 63 -7.93 30.34 -4.43
CA LEU A 63 -7.90 31.18 -3.23
C LEU A 63 -6.64 32.05 -3.13
N PHE A 64 -5.47 31.45 -3.46
CA PHE A 64 -4.21 32.18 -3.39
C PHE A 64 -3.98 33.16 -4.56
N TYR A 65 -4.41 32.77 -5.75
CA TYR A 65 -4.15 33.56 -6.98
C TYR A 65 -5.37 34.27 -7.55
N GLY A 66 -6.58 34.05 -6.98
CA GLY A 66 -7.81 34.69 -7.45
C GLY A 66 -7.79 36.20 -7.38
N GLY A 67 -6.98 36.79 -6.49
CA GLY A 67 -6.76 38.22 -6.39
C GLY A 67 -5.95 38.82 -7.53
N LEU A 68 -5.12 38.02 -8.23
CA LEU A 68 -4.32 38.47 -9.37
C LEU A 68 -5.14 38.72 -10.64
N ALA A 69 -6.39 38.24 -10.67
CA ALA A 69 -7.31 38.42 -11.79
C ALA A 69 -8.10 39.72 -11.72
N LYS A 70 -7.90 40.57 -10.70
CA LYS A 70 -8.57 41.84 -10.54
C LYS A 70 -7.61 42.97 -10.89
N ASP A 71 -8.06 43.85 -11.79
CA ASP A 71 -7.36 45.09 -12.09
C ASP A 71 -7.51 46.09 -10.92
N ALA A 72 -6.71 47.15 -10.92
CA ALA A 72 -6.72 48.20 -9.89
C ALA A 72 -8.09 48.84 -9.69
N TYR A 73 -9.01 48.70 -10.61
CA TYR A 73 -10.39 49.16 -10.57
C TYR A 73 -11.43 48.10 -10.19
N GLY A 74 -10.97 46.85 -9.90
CA GLY A 74 -11.87 45.76 -9.49
C GLY A 74 -12.61 45.03 -10.61
N ASP A 75 -12.39 45.40 -11.86
CA ASP A 75 -12.98 44.74 -13.01
C ASP A 75 -12.21 43.48 -13.43
N THR A 76 -12.96 42.43 -13.76
CA THR A 76 -12.38 41.17 -14.27
C THR A 76 -12.15 41.28 -15.77
N THR A 77 -10.91 41.58 -16.18
CA THR A 77 -10.53 41.55 -17.58
C THR A 77 -10.34 40.07 -18.03
N THR A 78 -10.66 39.77 -19.28
CA THR A 78 -10.63 38.39 -19.82
C THR A 78 -9.24 37.74 -19.71
N SER A 79 -8.15 38.51 -19.88
CA SER A 79 -6.76 37.98 -19.83
C SER A 79 -6.34 37.50 -18.43
N PRO A 80 -6.51 38.27 -17.34
CA PRO A 80 -6.24 37.80 -15.97
C PRO A 80 -7.13 36.64 -15.54
N TYR A 81 -8.38 36.56 -15.99
CA TYR A 81 -9.26 35.43 -15.70
C TYR A 81 -8.74 34.11 -16.29
N VAL A 82 -8.32 34.12 -17.55
CA VAL A 82 -7.73 32.97 -18.23
C VAL A 82 -6.43 32.54 -17.52
N LEU A 83 -5.59 33.50 -17.14
CA LEU A 83 -4.34 33.22 -16.41
C LEU A 83 -4.63 32.55 -15.05
N ASN A 84 -5.58 33.07 -14.29
CA ASN A 84 -5.99 32.50 -13.01
C ASN A 84 -6.56 31.08 -13.16
N LEU A 85 -7.36 30.81 -14.18
CA LEU A 85 -7.88 29.49 -14.50
C LEU A 85 -6.73 28.50 -14.84
N LEU A 86 -5.76 28.95 -15.62
CA LEU A 86 -4.58 28.14 -15.97
C LEU A 86 -3.73 27.81 -14.75
N ILE A 87 -3.45 28.78 -13.87
CA ILE A 87 -2.67 28.59 -12.65
C ILE A 87 -3.40 27.63 -11.70
N SER A 88 -4.72 27.86 -11.48
CA SER A 88 -5.53 26.99 -10.61
C SER A 88 -5.64 25.57 -11.18
N GLY A 89 -5.78 25.43 -12.50
CA GLY A 89 -5.78 24.13 -13.18
C GLY A 89 -4.45 23.40 -13.04
N ALA A 90 -3.32 24.10 -13.24
CA ALA A 90 -1.99 23.54 -13.07
C ALA A 90 -1.74 23.11 -11.62
N ALA A 91 -2.13 23.92 -10.64
CA ALA A 91 -2.06 23.59 -9.21
C ALA A 91 -2.91 22.34 -8.89
N GLY A 92 -4.12 22.25 -9.45
CA GLY A 92 -4.99 21.09 -9.31
C GLY A 92 -4.37 19.80 -9.86
N ILE A 93 -3.78 19.85 -11.06
CA ILE A 93 -3.09 18.70 -11.67
C ILE A 93 -1.90 18.27 -10.82
N ALA A 94 -1.08 19.21 -10.35
CA ALA A 94 0.07 18.92 -9.50
C ALA A 94 -0.36 18.27 -8.18
N ALA A 95 -1.38 18.84 -7.50
CA ALA A 95 -1.93 18.28 -6.27
C ALA A 95 -2.56 16.91 -6.47
N GLY A 96 -3.34 16.71 -7.54
CA GLY A 96 -3.93 15.41 -7.88
C GLY A 96 -2.90 14.31 -8.07
N ARG A 97 -1.79 14.61 -8.79
CA ARG A 97 -0.69 13.66 -8.96
C ARG A 97 0.07 13.40 -7.66
N ALA A 98 0.30 14.40 -6.83
CA ALA A 98 0.99 14.26 -5.54
C ALA A 98 0.15 13.47 -4.53
N PHE A 99 -1.17 13.56 -4.59
CA PHE A 99 -2.10 12.89 -3.68
C PHE A 99 -2.12 11.36 -3.85
N LEU A 100 -1.95 10.85 -5.07
CA LEU A 100 -1.99 9.41 -5.39
C LEU A 100 -0.97 8.57 -4.59
N PRO A 101 0.35 8.89 -4.58
CA PRO A 101 1.31 8.10 -3.81
C PRO A 101 1.08 8.20 -2.30
N VAL A 102 0.67 9.38 -1.80
CA VAL A 102 0.35 9.57 -0.38
C VAL A 102 -0.80 8.66 0.04
N ARG A 103 -1.86 8.62 -0.76
CA ARG A 103 -3.02 7.75 -0.48
C ARG A 103 -2.68 6.27 -0.52
N THR A 104 -1.87 5.84 -1.49
CA THR A 104 -1.38 4.45 -1.58
C THR A 104 -0.63 4.05 -0.31
N ASP A 105 0.28 4.91 0.16
CA ASP A 105 1.08 4.67 1.37
C ASP A 105 0.20 4.61 2.64
N MET A 106 -0.80 5.49 2.75
CA MET A 106 -1.77 5.47 3.85
C MET A 106 -2.56 4.14 3.90
N ILE A 107 -3.02 3.64 2.75
CA ILE A 107 -3.76 2.38 2.67
C ILE A 107 -2.86 1.19 3.08
N MET A 108 -1.62 1.14 2.59
CA MET A 108 -0.66 0.10 2.99
C MET A 108 -0.38 0.11 4.49
N LYS A 109 -0.13 1.30 5.06
CA LYS A 109 0.09 1.46 6.51
C LYS A 109 -1.13 1.04 7.32
N ALA A 110 -2.34 1.39 6.88
CA ALA A 110 -3.58 0.99 7.56
C ALA A 110 -3.77 -0.54 7.54
N ARG A 111 -3.52 -1.20 6.40
CA ARG A 111 -3.57 -2.68 6.29
C ARG A 111 -2.57 -3.35 7.22
N THR A 112 -1.32 -2.89 7.20
CA THR A 112 -0.26 -3.43 8.06
C THR A 112 -0.57 -3.22 9.55
N LYS A 113 -1.12 -2.05 9.91
CA LYS A 113 -1.53 -1.76 11.29
C LYS A 113 -2.67 -2.70 11.74
N LYS A 114 -3.68 -2.91 10.88
CA LYS A 114 -4.80 -3.82 11.16
C LYS A 114 -4.30 -5.26 11.34
N LEU A 115 -3.44 -5.73 10.44
CA LEU A 115 -2.84 -7.06 10.54
C LEU A 115 -2.02 -7.24 11.83
N LYS A 116 -1.21 -6.24 12.21
CA LYS A 116 -0.42 -6.31 13.45
C LYS A 116 -1.28 -6.42 14.70
N SER A 117 -2.41 -5.72 14.75
CA SER A 117 -3.36 -5.84 15.87
C SER A 117 -3.96 -7.24 15.91
N GLN A 118 -4.47 -7.73 14.79
CA GLN A 118 -5.05 -9.06 14.68
C GLN A 118 -4.03 -10.18 14.99
N PHE A 119 -2.77 -9.98 14.58
CA PHE A 119 -1.69 -10.92 14.89
C PHE A 119 -1.39 -10.99 16.39
N ARG A 120 -1.42 -9.85 17.09
CA ARG A 120 -1.25 -9.83 18.54
C ARG A 120 -2.35 -10.64 19.23
N ASP A 121 -3.61 -10.43 18.82
CA ASP A 121 -4.76 -11.13 19.40
C ASP A 121 -4.70 -12.64 19.09
N MET A 122 -4.20 -13.03 17.89
CA MET A 122 -3.87 -14.41 17.56
C MET A 122 -2.82 -15.01 18.51
N LEU A 123 -1.73 -14.29 18.78
CA LEU A 123 -0.68 -14.78 19.68
C LEU A 123 -1.19 -14.94 21.12
N GLU A 124 -2.06 -14.05 21.57
CA GLU A 124 -2.68 -14.14 22.91
C GLU A 124 -3.58 -15.37 23.01
N ALA A 125 -4.44 -15.61 22.02
CA ALA A 125 -5.27 -16.81 21.93
C ALA A 125 -4.43 -18.08 21.84
N PHE A 126 -3.34 -18.05 21.06
CA PHE A 126 -2.41 -19.17 20.91
C PHE A 126 -1.71 -19.53 22.22
N ASN A 127 -1.20 -18.51 22.94
CA ASN A 127 -0.60 -18.70 24.26
C ASN A 127 -1.60 -19.30 25.24
N THR A 128 -2.85 -18.87 25.23
CA THR A 128 -3.90 -19.39 26.08
C THR A 128 -4.19 -20.86 25.75
N SER A 129 -4.25 -21.21 24.49
CA SER A 129 -4.50 -22.58 24.02
C SER A 129 -3.37 -23.53 24.40
N LEU A 130 -2.11 -23.11 24.21
CA LEU A 130 -0.93 -23.89 24.65
C LEU A 130 -0.87 -24.01 26.18
N GLY A 131 -1.20 -22.93 26.91
CA GLY A 131 -1.27 -22.95 28.37
C GLY A 131 -2.32 -23.90 28.91
N ALA A 132 -3.38 -24.17 28.15
CA ALA A 132 -4.39 -25.20 28.45
C ALA A 132 -3.90 -26.64 28.13
N GLY A 133 -2.68 -26.81 27.66
CA GLY A 133 -2.06 -28.12 27.38
C GLY A 133 -2.39 -28.70 26.00
N LYS A 134 -2.94 -27.89 25.07
CA LYS A 134 -3.15 -28.35 23.68
C LYS A 134 -1.83 -28.44 22.95
N ASN A 135 -1.74 -29.35 21.99
CA ASN A 135 -0.61 -29.40 21.07
C ASN A 135 -0.63 -28.22 20.08
N VAL A 136 0.43 -28.02 19.33
CA VAL A 136 0.57 -26.88 18.39
C VAL A 136 -0.53 -26.89 17.33
N THR A 137 -0.81 -28.04 16.73
CA THR A 137 -1.84 -28.22 15.69
C THR A 137 -3.24 -27.89 16.21
N ASP A 138 -3.64 -28.49 17.35
CA ASP A 138 -4.92 -28.24 17.96
C ASP A 138 -5.04 -26.79 18.45
N SER A 139 -3.92 -26.16 18.82
CA SER A 139 -3.87 -24.76 19.21
C SER A 139 -4.17 -23.86 18.02
N PHE A 140 -3.62 -24.10 16.85
CA PHE A 140 -3.92 -23.32 15.64
C PHE A 140 -5.40 -23.44 15.24
N HIS A 141 -5.98 -24.65 15.28
CA HIS A 141 -7.39 -24.86 15.02
C HIS A 141 -8.29 -24.10 16.01
N SER A 142 -7.97 -24.22 17.31
CA SER A 142 -8.72 -23.46 18.35
C SER A 142 -8.65 -21.97 18.15
N VAL A 143 -7.46 -21.44 17.89
CA VAL A 143 -7.25 -20.00 17.65
C VAL A 143 -8.03 -19.53 16.43
N TYR A 144 -8.07 -20.31 15.37
CA TYR A 144 -8.85 -19.96 14.19
C TYR A 144 -10.34 -19.84 14.52
N GLU A 145 -10.91 -20.81 15.24
CA GLU A 145 -12.32 -20.77 15.65
C GLU A 145 -12.61 -19.61 16.62
N ASP A 146 -11.72 -19.34 17.57
CA ASP A 146 -11.85 -18.23 18.52
C ASP A 146 -11.84 -16.87 17.80
N LEU A 147 -10.92 -16.69 16.87
CA LEU A 147 -10.80 -15.45 16.08
C LEU A 147 -11.93 -15.27 15.07
N LYS A 148 -12.50 -16.36 14.55
CA LYS A 148 -13.66 -16.33 13.66
C LYS A 148 -14.91 -15.79 14.34
N VAL A 149 -15.03 -15.96 15.64
CA VAL A 149 -16.12 -15.33 16.45
C VAL A 149 -15.85 -13.82 16.64
N GLN A 150 -14.59 -13.43 16.74
CA GLN A 150 -14.17 -12.06 17.03
C GLN A 150 -14.08 -11.15 15.80
N TYR A 151 -13.69 -11.72 14.65
CA TYR A 151 -13.43 -11.01 13.42
C TYR A 151 -14.35 -11.44 12.27
N GLU A 152 -14.55 -10.54 11.30
CA GLU A 152 -15.26 -10.85 10.05
C GLU A 152 -14.44 -11.86 9.21
N GLU A 153 -15.12 -12.67 8.40
CA GLU A 153 -14.50 -13.71 7.55
C GLU A 153 -13.42 -13.18 6.59
N ASP A 154 -13.48 -11.89 6.24
CA ASP A 154 -12.50 -11.25 5.37
C ASP A 154 -11.26 -10.72 6.12
N ALA A 155 -11.17 -10.92 7.45
CA ALA A 155 -10.06 -10.46 8.26
C ALA A 155 -8.72 -11.05 7.77
N TYR A 156 -7.69 -10.22 7.76
CA TYR A 156 -6.38 -10.62 7.25
C TYR A 156 -5.80 -11.80 7.99
N ILE A 157 -5.93 -11.84 9.31
CA ILE A 157 -5.38 -12.92 10.14
C ILE A 157 -6.08 -14.25 9.90
N LEU A 158 -7.40 -14.26 9.65
CA LEU A 158 -8.14 -15.48 9.36
C LEU A 158 -7.66 -16.11 8.05
N LYS A 159 -7.46 -15.31 7.01
CA LYS A 159 -6.92 -15.77 5.72
C LYS A 159 -5.51 -16.35 5.84
N GLU A 160 -4.67 -15.77 6.68
CA GLU A 160 -3.32 -16.29 6.93
C GLU A 160 -3.38 -17.60 7.74
N LEU A 161 -4.27 -17.68 8.73
CA LEU A 161 -4.49 -18.92 9.50
C LEU A 161 -5.06 -20.04 8.63
N GLU A 162 -5.96 -19.76 7.70
CA GLU A 162 -6.46 -20.74 6.72
C GLU A 162 -5.33 -21.34 5.89
N VAL A 163 -4.38 -20.51 5.45
CA VAL A 163 -3.21 -20.98 4.72
C VAL A 163 -2.33 -21.87 5.60
N ILE A 164 -2.09 -21.46 6.85
CA ILE A 164 -1.29 -22.24 7.80
C ILE A 164 -1.95 -23.59 8.08
N LEU A 165 -3.25 -23.59 8.38
CA LEU A 165 -4.02 -24.82 8.65
C LEU A 165 -4.03 -25.74 7.42
N SER A 166 -4.27 -25.20 6.22
CA SER A 166 -4.21 -25.96 4.98
C SER A 166 -2.83 -26.60 4.74
N CYS A 167 -1.74 -25.92 5.10
CA CYS A 167 -0.39 -26.50 5.03
C CYS A 167 -0.23 -27.64 6.03
N MET A 168 -0.71 -27.48 7.26
CA MET A 168 -0.65 -28.51 8.31
C MET A 168 -1.45 -29.74 7.91
N ASP A 169 -2.66 -29.58 7.37
CA ASP A 169 -3.53 -30.67 6.92
C ASP A 169 -2.92 -31.45 5.74
N ASN A 170 -2.11 -30.79 4.92
CA ASN A 170 -1.39 -31.39 3.80
C ASN A 170 0.02 -31.88 4.17
N ASN A 171 0.38 -31.97 5.47
CA ASN A 171 1.69 -32.35 5.98
C ASN A 171 2.86 -31.53 5.38
N VAL A 172 2.61 -30.25 5.09
CA VAL A 172 3.65 -29.30 4.72
C VAL A 172 4.28 -28.75 5.99
N ASP A 173 5.62 -28.68 6.04
CA ASP A 173 6.33 -28.13 7.19
C ASP A 173 5.83 -26.74 7.57
N LEU A 174 5.55 -26.54 8.84
CA LEU A 174 5.01 -25.27 9.38
C LEU A 174 5.96 -24.08 9.15
N GLU A 175 7.25 -24.32 8.98
CA GLU A 175 8.22 -23.27 8.68
C GLU A 175 7.92 -22.56 7.36
N VAL A 176 7.41 -23.29 6.36
CA VAL A 176 7.12 -22.73 5.02
C VAL A 176 6.04 -21.65 5.07
N PRO A 177 4.80 -21.92 5.56
CA PRO A 177 3.77 -20.90 5.62
C PRO A 177 4.10 -19.75 6.59
N LEU A 178 4.83 -20.03 7.68
CA LEU A 178 5.27 -18.97 8.60
C LEU A 178 6.34 -18.07 7.97
N ALA A 179 7.28 -18.62 7.21
CA ALA A 179 8.28 -17.85 6.48
C ALA A 179 7.62 -16.97 5.41
N ASP A 180 6.66 -17.49 4.66
CA ASP A 180 5.87 -16.76 3.67
C ASP A 180 5.07 -15.62 4.31
N PHE A 181 4.43 -15.88 5.45
CA PHE A 181 3.71 -14.87 6.23
C PHE A 181 4.64 -13.73 6.69
N VAL A 182 5.79 -14.06 7.28
CA VAL A 182 6.79 -13.06 7.70
C VAL A 182 7.32 -12.28 6.49
N ALA A 183 7.60 -12.95 5.38
CA ALA A 183 8.09 -12.33 4.16
C ALA A 183 7.06 -11.36 3.55
N SER A 184 5.77 -11.69 3.57
CA SER A 184 4.68 -10.88 3.00
C SER A 184 4.27 -9.71 3.90
N SER A 185 4.30 -9.89 5.22
CA SER A 185 3.69 -8.98 6.20
C SER A 185 4.56 -7.78 6.60
N THR A 186 5.88 -7.79 6.30
CA THR A 186 6.83 -6.77 6.80
C THR A 186 6.75 -6.57 8.33
N ILE A 187 6.31 -7.59 9.06
CA ILE A 187 6.38 -7.60 10.50
C ILE A 187 7.86 -7.79 10.88
N ARG A 188 8.63 -6.71 10.83
CA ARG A 188 9.92 -6.68 11.51
C ARG A 188 9.61 -6.68 13.00
N PHE A 189 9.85 -7.78 13.66
CA PHE A 189 10.05 -7.79 15.09
C PHE A 189 11.28 -6.93 15.35
N SER A 190 11.07 -5.65 15.70
CA SER A 190 12.11 -4.85 16.32
C SER A 190 12.31 -5.46 17.71
N MET A 191 13.26 -6.37 17.83
CA MET A 191 13.84 -6.72 19.13
C MET A 191 14.61 -5.48 19.58
N SER A 192 13.97 -4.66 20.43
CA SER A 192 14.61 -3.66 21.28
C SER A 192 14.73 -4.24 22.67
#